data_5a6631088f6886c116728f2dfdf1393c
#
_entry.id   5a6631088f6886c116728f2dfdf1393c
#
_cell.length_a   1.000
_cell.length_b   1.000
_cell.length_c   1.000
_cell.angle_alpha   90.00
_cell.angle_beta   90.00
_cell.angle_gamma   90.00
#
_symmetry.space_group_name_H-M   'P 1'
#
loop_
_entity.id
_entity.type
_entity.pdbx_description
1 polymer ?
#
loop_
_entity_poly.entity_id
_entity_poly.type
_entity_poly.pdbx_seq_one_letter_code
_entity_poly.pdbx_strand_id
1 'polypeptide(L)'
;MPNELPARGSDTRRRLVLAACLIATFMAAVESSIVATTLPTIVADLGGFNVFSWVFTIYLLTQAVSIPIYGRLADLYGRKPVIFVGTGMFLCGSILCGLAWNMPSLICFRALEGIGAGAIQPIAATILGDIYSPTERGKVQGLVSSVFGVSAVIGPSMGAFLIQYVSWRVVFWVNVPIGVVAIIMLAVFLKENVERRPHRVDWLGSFLLLLACGALMMALVQAGRLEHLTLVLLIALGIAALLALFLHERTTAEPMLPLELWRTNRIVVVGSLGSCFAGAVMMGVSAFLPAYVQGAMGRTAISGGLVLGAMSVSWAAASILGARLMAHTTYRLVAACGGLCLLTGSTMLVLLRPEHGPFVASIGSFVIGIGMGFCNTVYIVSIQASVPWRQRGAATSSSMFLRFVGQAGGAAGCGAVLNATMLRLDPTAAHAVDRMLDLGARAAMDASEVARLTDIIARSLQNAYLLAAAFAVVTLALAFGLPARLNPRQQIKPD
;
A
#
# COMPACT_ATOMS: atom_id res chain seq x y z
N MET A 1 25.75 -37.30 1.44
CA MET A 1 26.27 -36.67 2.67
C MET A 1 25.28 -35.63 3.09
N PRO A 2 24.73 -35.63 4.30
CA PRO A 2 23.77 -34.64 4.73
C PRO A 2 24.49 -33.30 4.91
N ASN A 3 23.98 -32.28 4.20
CA ASN A 3 24.38 -30.90 4.32
C ASN A 3 24.14 -30.43 5.76
N GLU A 4 25.19 -30.31 6.54
CA GLU A 4 25.16 -29.66 7.85
C GLU A 4 24.76 -28.20 7.62
N LEU A 5 23.57 -27.82 8.09
CA LEU A 5 23.13 -26.45 8.19
C LEU A 5 24.19 -25.64 8.94
N PRO A 6 24.62 -24.46 8.45
CA PRO A 6 25.69 -23.69 9.10
C PRO A 6 25.31 -23.39 10.54
N ALA A 7 26.27 -23.54 11.44
CA ALA A 7 26.17 -23.45 12.88
C ALA A 7 25.23 -22.32 13.31
N ARG A 8 24.14 -22.68 13.98
CA ARG A 8 23.13 -21.81 14.58
C ARG A 8 23.85 -20.73 15.40
N GLY A 9 23.86 -19.51 14.91
CA GLY A 9 24.22 -18.35 15.73
C GLY A 9 23.42 -18.40 17.03
N SER A 10 23.96 -17.89 18.14
CA SER A 10 23.29 -17.94 19.44
C SER A 10 21.82 -17.50 19.28
N ASP A 11 20.93 -18.16 19.97
CA ASP A 11 19.46 -17.91 19.86
C ASP A 11 19.13 -16.43 20.10
N THR A 12 19.91 -15.77 20.94
CA THR A 12 19.86 -14.31 21.18
C THR A 12 20.13 -13.49 19.92
N ARG A 13 21.11 -13.88 19.11
CA ARG A 13 21.44 -13.13 17.88
C ARG A 13 20.34 -13.25 16.83
N ARG A 14 19.74 -14.43 16.66
CA ARG A 14 18.59 -14.64 15.75
C ARG A 14 17.41 -13.77 16.16
N ARG A 15 17.13 -13.63 17.47
CA ARG A 15 16.08 -12.77 18.02
C ARG A 15 16.36 -11.28 17.78
N LEU A 16 17.62 -10.86 17.87
CA LEU A 16 17.99 -9.46 17.60
C LEU A 16 17.87 -9.09 16.11
N VAL A 17 18.22 -10.01 15.19
CA VAL A 17 17.95 -9.81 13.76
C VAL A 17 16.46 -9.76 13.46
N LEU A 18 15.65 -10.63 14.08
CA LEU A 18 14.19 -10.59 13.97
C LEU A 18 13.66 -9.24 14.45
N ALA A 19 14.08 -8.77 15.62
CA ALA A 19 13.66 -7.48 16.15
C ALA A 19 14.02 -6.33 15.20
N ALA A 20 15.21 -6.33 14.61
CA ALA A 20 15.63 -5.33 13.64
C ALA A 20 14.77 -5.35 12.37
N CYS A 21 14.45 -6.53 11.82
CA CYS A 21 13.53 -6.67 10.68
C CYS A 21 12.11 -6.21 11.04
N LEU A 22 11.63 -6.50 12.25
CA LEU A 22 10.31 -6.05 12.72
C LEU A 22 10.27 -4.52 12.89
N ILE A 23 11.34 -3.90 13.40
CA ILE A 23 11.47 -2.42 13.53
C ILE A 23 11.48 -1.77 12.15
N ALA A 24 12.25 -2.28 11.18
CA ALA A 24 12.27 -1.77 9.81
C ALA A 24 10.88 -1.90 9.14
N THR A 25 10.22 -3.05 9.33
CA THR A 25 8.87 -3.29 8.82
C THR A 25 7.84 -2.36 9.48
N PHE A 26 7.96 -2.14 10.80
CA PHE A 26 7.11 -1.22 11.56
C PHE A 26 7.23 0.20 11.03
N MET A 27 8.44 0.70 10.81
CA MET A 27 8.70 2.01 10.24
C MET A 27 7.98 2.19 8.89
N ALA A 28 8.18 1.26 7.95
CA ALA A 28 7.53 1.34 6.63
C ALA A 28 5.99 1.19 6.70
N ALA A 29 5.47 0.42 7.64
CA ALA A 29 4.04 0.23 7.83
C ALA A 29 3.38 1.44 8.50
N VAL A 30 4.02 2.06 9.49
CA VAL A 30 3.54 3.30 10.14
C VAL A 30 3.52 4.43 9.14
N GLU A 31 4.57 4.58 8.33
CA GLU A 31 4.69 5.64 7.32
C GLU A 31 3.46 5.68 6.40
N SER A 32 3.03 4.53 5.88
CA SER A 32 1.89 4.46 4.96
C SER A 32 0.56 4.89 5.60
N SER A 33 0.41 4.70 6.91
CA SER A 33 -0.83 5.01 7.65
C SER A 33 -0.82 6.41 8.26
N ILE A 34 0.34 6.89 8.70
CA ILE A 34 0.49 8.20 9.34
C ILE A 34 0.28 9.34 8.33
N VAL A 35 0.79 9.21 7.11
CA VAL A 35 0.62 10.21 6.04
C VAL A 35 -0.85 10.39 5.67
N ALA A 36 -1.65 9.33 5.73
CA ALA A 36 -3.08 9.41 5.41
C ALA A 36 -3.85 10.37 6.34
N THR A 37 -3.49 10.41 7.62
CA THR A 37 -4.13 11.29 8.61
C THR A 37 -3.57 12.71 8.60
N THR A 38 -2.31 12.86 8.19
CA THR A 38 -1.59 14.13 8.16
C THR A 38 -1.83 14.94 6.90
N LEU A 39 -2.14 14.27 5.79
CA LEU A 39 -2.17 14.90 4.48
C LEU A 39 -3.16 16.07 4.36
N PRO A 40 -4.38 16.05 4.96
CA PRO A 40 -5.24 17.23 4.96
C PRO A 40 -4.58 18.47 5.57
N THR A 41 -3.83 18.31 6.66
CA THR A 41 -3.09 19.43 7.32
C THR A 41 -1.91 19.88 6.47
N ILE A 42 -1.21 18.95 5.78
CA ILE A 42 -0.14 19.28 4.83
C ILE A 42 -0.69 20.11 3.68
N VAL A 43 -1.86 19.73 3.16
CA VAL A 43 -2.54 20.49 2.09
C VAL A 43 -2.96 21.87 2.56
N ALA A 44 -3.42 22.01 3.80
CA ALA A 44 -3.75 23.31 4.37
C ALA A 44 -2.53 24.25 4.45
N ASP A 45 -1.32 23.71 4.73
CA ASP A 45 -0.07 24.48 4.82
C ASP A 45 0.58 24.75 3.44
N LEU A 46 0.67 23.72 2.57
CA LEU A 46 1.38 23.81 1.28
C LEU A 46 0.47 24.12 0.09
N GLY A 47 -0.86 24.06 0.28
CA GLY A 47 -1.83 24.13 -0.82
C GLY A 47 -1.83 22.87 -1.68
N GLY A 48 -2.54 22.91 -2.80
CA GLY A 48 -2.45 21.89 -3.83
C GLY A 48 -3.36 20.68 -3.62
N PHE A 49 -4.56 20.87 -3.07
CA PHE A 49 -5.57 19.81 -2.93
C PHE A 49 -5.82 19.02 -4.23
N ASN A 50 -5.67 19.68 -5.37
CA ASN A 50 -5.86 19.09 -6.68
C ASN A 50 -4.82 18.03 -7.09
N VAL A 51 -3.63 18.05 -6.47
CA VAL A 51 -2.55 17.07 -6.69
C VAL A 51 -2.27 16.20 -5.46
N PHE A 52 -3.09 16.35 -4.46
CA PHE A 52 -3.00 15.67 -3.16
C PHE A 52 -2.91 14.13 -3.30
N SER A 53 -3.64 13.52 -4.24
CA SER A 53 -3.56 12.07 -4.48
C SER A 53 -2.18 11.59 -4.96
N TRP A 54 -1.39 12.49 -5.57
CA TRP A 54 -0.03 12.16 -6.02
C TRP A 54 0.93 11.83 -4.88
N VAL A 55 0.71 12.38 -3.69
CA VAL A 55 1.54 12.10 -2.51
C VAL A 55 1.52 10.60 -2.17
N PHE A 56 0.35 9.94 -2.34
CA PHE A 56 0.22 8.49 -2.18
C PHE A 56 0.63 7.74 -3.45
N THR A 57 0.11 8.18 -4.59
CA THR A 57 0.27 7.49 -5.86
C THR A 57 1.74 7.30 -6.22
N ILE A 58 2.55 8.36 -6.15
CA ILE A 58 3.97 8.30 -6.53
C ILE A 58 4.77 7.42 -5.58
N TYR A 59 4.52 7.50 -4.27
CA TYR A 59 5.17 6.66 -3.27
C TYR A 59 4.88 5.17 -3.53
N LEU A 60 3.60 4.82 -3.68
CA LEU A 60 3.18 3.43 -3.90
C LEU A 60 3.65 2.90 -5.26
N LEU A 61 3.66 3.74 -6.28
CA LEU A 61 4.13 3.40 -7.61
C LEU A 61 5.63 3.09 -7.61
N THR A 62 6.43 4.00 -7.06
CA THR A 62 7.88 3.81 -7.00
C THR A 62 8.27 2.66 -6.07
N GLN A 63 7.53 2.45 -4.98
CA GLN A 63 7.65 1.28 -4.12
C GLN A 63 7.37 -0.01 -4.91
N ALA A 64 6.25 -0.08 -5.64
CA ALA A 64 5.87 -1.26 -6.40
C ALA A 64 6.95 -1.65 -7.42
N VAL A 65 7.40 -0.69 -8.22
CA VAL A 65 8.39 -0.92 -9.28
C VAL A 65 9.75 -1.30 -8.72
N SER A 66 10.14 -0.77 -7.57
CA SER A 66 11.44 -1.08 -6.96
C SER A 66 11.51 -2.44 -6.25
N ILE A 67 10.38 -3.03 -5.85
CA ILE A 67 10.34 -4.36 -5.19
C ILE A 67 11.08 -5.45 -6.00
N PRO A 68 10.78 -5.69 -7.28
CA PRO A 68 11.46 -6.72 -8.05
C PRO A 68 12.96 -6.41 -8.26
N ILE A 69 13.30 -5.11 -8.39
CA ILE A 69 14.69 -4.66 -8.55
C ILE A 69 15.49 -5.03 -7.30
N TYR A 70 15.01 -4.68 -6.12
CA TYR A 70 15.69 -5.00 -4.87
C TYR A 70 15.76 -6.51 -4.60
N GLY A 71 14.75 -7.28 -5.01
CA GLY A 71 14.82 -8.73 -4.96
C GLY A 71 16.03 -9.27 -5.72
N ARG A 72 16.23 -8.82 -6.96
CA ARG A 72 17.37 -9.22 -7.79
C ARG A 72 18.71 -8.69 -7.26
N LEU A 73 18.75 -7.44 -6.80
CA LEU A 73 19.95 -6.87 -6.19
C LEU A 73 20.36 -7.65 -4.93
N ALA A 74 19.41 -8.13 -4.14
CA ALA A 74 19.67 -8.94 -2.96
C ALA A 74 20.25 -10.32 -3.30
N ASP A 75 19.87 -10.91 -4.42
CA ASP A 75 20.44 -12.16 -4.91
C ASP A 75 21.87 -11.97 -5.45
N LEU A 76 22.19 -10.80 -6.04
CA LEU A 76 23.51 -10.44 -6.59
C LEU A 76 24.51 -10.01 -5.51
N TYR A 77 24.10 -9.06 -4.67
CA TYR A 77 25.01 -8.37 -3.75
C TYR A 77 24.86 -8.82 -2.29
N GLY A 78 23.82 -9.62 -2.00
CA GLY A 78 23.43 -10.00 -0.65
C GLY A 78 22.33 -9.12 -0.07
N ARG A 79 21.68 -9.60 0.98
CA ARG A 79 20.52 -8.94 1.60
C ARG A 79 20.94 -7.73 2.44
N LYS A 80 22.10 -7.84 3.11
CA LYS A 80 22.60 -6.80 4.05
C LYS A 80 22.91 -5.47 3.35
N PRO A 81 23.71 -5.38 2.28
CA PRO A 81 23.96 -4.11 1.61
C PRO A 81 22.68 -3.54 0.96
N VAL A 82 21.81 -4.40 0.43
CA VAL A 82 20.61 -3.97 -0.26
C VAL A 82 19.60 -3.37 0.71
N ILE A 83 19.36 -3.98 1.87
CA ILE A 83 18.47 -3.39 2.88
C ILE A 83 19.03 -2.08 3.45
N PHE A 84 20.35 -1.91 3.53
CA PHE A 84 20.99 -0.67 3.99
C PHE A 84 20.80 0.46 2.97
N VAL A 85 21.04 0.18 1.69
CA VAL A 85 20.81 1.17 0.62
C VAL A 85 19.32 1.55 0.56
N GLY A 86 18.43 0.57 0.55
CA GLY A 86 16.99 0.84 0.51
C GLY A 86 16.49 1.62 1.73
N THR A 87 16.88 1.20 2.95
CA THR A 87 16.49 1.94 4.16
C THR A 87 17.14 3.33 4.18
N GLY A 88 18.39 3.48 3.74
CA GLY A 88 19.06 4.76 3.62
C GLY A 88 18.35 5.71 2.66
N MET A 89 17.93 5.22 1.47
CA MET A 89 17.13 6.00 0.52
C MET A 89 15.77 6.38 1.11
N PHE A 90 15.12 5.47 1.82
CA PHE A 90 13.86 5.75 2.53
C PHE A 90 14.03 6.89 3.54
N LEU A 91 15.05 6.81 4.40
CA LEU A 91 15.33 7.84 5.41
C LEU A 91 15.70 9.18 4.79
N CYS A 92 16.49 9.17 3.71
CA CYS A 92 16.81 10.38 2.97
C CYS A 92 15.54 11.02 2.39
N GLY A 93 14.70 10.24 1.72
CA GLY A 93 13.39 10.69 1.22
C GLY A 93 12.51 11.25 2.34
N SER A 94 12.45 10.56 3.48
CA SER A 94 11.67 10.97 4.64
C SER A 94 12.15 12.31 5.24
N ILE A 95 13.48 12.51 5.37
CA ILE A 95 14.05 13.79 5.80
C ILE A 95 13.65 14.90 4.84
N LEU A 96 13.80 14.67 3.52
CA LEU A 96 13.46 15.64 2.50
C LEU A 96 11.96 15.95 2.47
N CYS A 97 11.08 14.98 2.68
CA CYS A 97 9.64 15.20 2.81
C CYS A 97 9.31 16.17 3.95
N GLY A 98 9.96 16.02 5.10
CA GLY A 98 9.81 16.96 6.21
C GLY A 98 10.37 18.37 5.95
N LEU A 99 11.27 18.52 4.95
CA LEU A 99 11.82 19.80 4.50
C LEU A 99 11.08 20.38 3.29
N ALA A 100 10.01 19.76 2.82
CA ALA A 100 9.27 20.21 1.64
C ALA A 100 8.71 21.62 1.83
N TRP A 101 8.85 22.45 0.79
CA TRP A 101 8.43 23.86 0.77
C TRP A 101 7.19 24.12 -0.10
N ASN A 102 6.79 23.16 -0.92
CA ASN A 102 5.56 23.17 -1.70
C ASN A 102 5.12 21.74 -2.03
N MET A 103 3.91 21.56 -2.53
CA MET A 103 3.35 20.24 -2.85
C MET A 103 4.15 19.47 -3.93
N PRO A 104 4.63 20.11 -5.04
CA PRO A 104 5.49 19.42 -6.00
C PRO A 104 6.78 18.88 -5.40
N SER A 105 7.47 19.63 -4.51
CA SER A 105 8.69 19.15 -3.86
C SER A 105 8.40 17.96 -2.96
N LEU A 106 7.28 17.99 -2.22
CA LEU A 106 6.84 16.85 -1.41
C LEU A 106 6.61 15.62 -2.28
N ILE A 107 5.92 15.75 -3.42
CA ILE A 107 5.66 14.64 -4.36
C ILE A 107 6.98 14.06 -4.88
N CYS A 108 7.95 14.88 -5.28
CA CYS A 108 9.26 14.41 -5.72
C CYS A 108 10.01 13.65 -4.61
N PHE A 109 9.98 14.14 -3.38
CA PHE A 109 10.63 13.50 -2.24
C PHE A 109 9.93 12.19 -1.84
N ARG A 110 8.62 12.13 -1.98
CA ARG A 110 7.83 10.90 -1.82
C ARG A 110 8.21 9.81 -2.85
N ALA A 111 8.57 10.21 -4.08
CA ALA A 111 9.08 9.26 -5.07
C ALA A 111 10.39 8.60 -4.59
N LEU A 112 11.33 9.38 -4.07
CA LEU A 112 12.59 8.87 -3.52
C LEU A 112 12.35 7.94 -2.32
N GLU A 113 11.46 8.35 -1.41
CA GLU A 113 11.08 7.57 -0.23
C GLU A 113 10.44 6.24 -0.62
N GLY A 114 9.54 6.25 -1.63
CA GLY A 114 8.91 5.05 -2.17
C GLY A 114 9.92 4.08 -2.79
N ILE A 115 10.92 4.57 -3.53
CA ILE A 115 12.02 3.72 -4.02
C ILE A 115 12.68 2.99 -2.86
N GLY A 116 13.01 3.70 -1.78
CA GLY A 116 13.63 3.08 -0.60
C GLY A 116 12.72 2.08 0.11
N ALA A 117 11.43 2.39 0.22
CA ALA A 117 10.42 1.52 0.85
C ALA A 117 10.29 0.16 0.18
N GLY A 118 10.52 0.10 -1.14
CA GLY A 118 10.43 -1.15 -1.91
C GLY A 118 11.47 -2.21 -1.51
N ALA A 119 12.55 -1.84 -0.83
CA ALA A 119 13.54 -2.79 -0.32
C ALA A 119 13.12 -3.40 1.02
N ILE A 120 12.46 -2.63 1.90
CA ILE A 120 12.35 -2.96 3.32
C ILE A 120 11.59 -4.26 3.55
N GLN A 121 10.36 -4.36 3.05
CA GLN A 121 9.49 -5.52 3.31
C GLN A 121 10.00 -6.82 2.67
N PRO A 122 10.34 -6.87 1.36
CA PRO A 122 10.74 -8.11 0.72
C PRO A 122 12.09 -8.60 1.23
N ILE A 123 13.06 -7.70 1.47
CA ILE A 123 14.38 -8.11 1.96
C ILE A 123 14.30 -8.56 3.43
N ALA A 124 13.53 -7.89 4.29
CA ALA A 124 13.30 -8.36 5.64
C ALA A 124 12.66 -9.76 5.66
N ALA A 125 11.65 -10.00 4.81
CA ALA A 125 11.02 -11.31 4.68
C ALA A 125 12.03 -12.39 4.21
N THR A 126 12.93 -12.06 3.29
CA THR A 126 13.98 -12.97 2.82
C THR A 126 14.99 -13.26 3.92
N ILE A 127 15.49 -12.25 4.65
CA ILE A 127 16.40 -12.42 5.80
C ILE A 127 15.80 -13.36 6.84
N LEU A 128 14.52 -13.16 7.19
CA LEU A 128 13.82 -14.01 8.13
C LEU A 128 13.60 -15.42 7.59
N GLY A 129 13.37 -15.56 6.31
CA GLY A 129 13.30 -16.86 5.62
C GLY A 129 14.60 -17.63 5.63
N ASP A 130 15.76 -16.95 5.59
CA ASP A 130 17.07 -17.58 5.61
C ASP A 130 17.50 -18.02 7.04
N ILE A 131 17.08 -17.26 8.07
CA ILE A 131 17.51 -17.48 9.46
C ILE A 131 16.62 -18.52 10.17
N TYR A 132 15.33 -18.61 9.81
CA TYR A 132 14.38 -19.46 10.50
C TYR A 132 13.99 -20.70 9.68
N SER A 133 13.91 -21.85 10.38
CA SER A 133 13.49 -23.11 9.76
C SER A 133 12.03 -23.05 9.26
N PRO A 134 11.62 -23.91 8.30
CA PRO A 134 10.26 -23.93 7.80
C PRO A 134 9.19 -24.06 8.89
N THR A 135 9.48 -24.78 9.98
CA THR A 135 8.56 -24.96 11.12
C THR A 135 8.44 -23.71 12.00
N GLU A 136 9.51 -22.91 12.09
CA GLU A 136 9.54 -21.65 12.86
C GLU A 136 8.94 -20.49 12.10
N ARG A 137 9.00 -20.51 10.74
CA ARG A 137 8.53 -19.40 9.87
C ARG A 137 7.07 -19.01 10.12
N GLY A 138 6.20 -19.95 10.44
CA GLY A 138 4.80 -19.66 10.77
C GLY A 138 4.66 -18.72 11.97
N LYS A 139 5.45 -18.92 13.03
CA LYS A 139 5.47 -18.04 14.21
C LYS A 139 6.08 -16.66 13.87
N VAL A 140 7.17 -16.65 13.11
CA VAL A 140 7.83 -15.41 12.67
C VAL A 140 6.90 -14.58 11.78
N GLN A 141 6.21 -15.22 10.83
CA GLN A 141 5.23 -14.55 9.98
C GLN A 141 4.05 -13.98 10.79
N GLY A 142 3.63 -14.67 11.84
CA GLY A 142 2.65 -14.15 12.79
C GLY A 142 3.11 -12.86 13.48
N LEU A 143 4.39 -12.79 13.90
CA LEU A 143 4.98 -11.57 14.47
C LEU A 143 5.06 -10.44 13.43
N VAL A 144 5.48 -10.71 12.20
CA VAL A 144 5.47 -9.72 11.11
C VAL A 144 4.06 -9.19 10.87
N SER A 145 3.06 -10.07 10.84
CA SER A 145 1.66 -9.66 10.67
C SER A 145 1.16 -8.81 11.84
N SER A 146 1.58 -9.10 13.09
CA SER A 146 1.21 -8.30 14.25
C SER A 146 1.81 -6.88 14.20
N VAL A 147 3.00 -6.72 13.62
CA VAL A 147 3.61 -5.40 13.39
C VAL A 147 2.72 -4.54 12.49
N PHE A 148 2.19 -5.08 11.41
CA PHE A 148 1.24 -4.36 10.55
C PHE A 148 -0.02 -3.95 11.31
N GLY A 149 -0.56 -4.85 12.15
CA GLY A 149 -1.73 -4.54 12.98
C GLY A 149 -1.45 -3.40 13.97
N VAL A 150 -0.30 -3.45 14.64
CA VAL A 150 0.14 -2.41 15.60
C VAL A 150 0.41 -1.08 14.88
N SER A 151 1.12 -1.11 13.76
CA SER A 151 1.42 0.09 12.94
C SER A 151 0.14 0.78 12.46
N ALA A 152 -0.84 0.00 12.09
CA ALA A 152 -2.11 0.48 11.58
C ALA A 152 -2.96 1.21 12.65
N VAL A 153 -2.74 0.92 13.93
CA VAL A 153 -3.36 1.64 15.06
C VAL A 153 -2.51 2.83 15.50
N ILE A 154 -1.20 2.60 15.65
CA ILE A 154 -0.27 3.63 16.15
C ILE A 154 -0.10 4.73 15.11
N GLY A 155 0.01 4.42 13.82
CA GLY A 155 0.26 5.40 12.76
C GLY A 155 -0.74 6.56 12.76
N PRO A 156 -2.04 6.31 12.57
CA PRO A 156 -3.05 7.36 12.58
C PRO A 156 -3.09 8.16 13.90
N SER A 157 -2.96 7.48 15.04
CA SER A 157 -3.00 8.13 16.36
C SER A 157 -1.77 9.01 16.58
N MET A 158 -0.59 8.51 16.23
CA MET A 158 0.67 9.24 16.32
C MET A 158 0.69 10.43 15.35
N GLY A 159 0.20 10.24 14.11
CA GLY A 159 0.08 11.31 13.13
C GLY A 159 -0.80 12.45 13.64
N ALA A 160 -1.99 12.12 14.12
CA ALA A 160 -2.92 13.10 14.68
C ALA A 160 -2.32 13.84 15.88
N PHE A 161 -1.61 13.12 16.78
CA PHE A 161 -0.92 13.73 17.92
C PHE A 161 0.19 14.69 17.48
N LEU A 162 1.05 14.26 16.57
CA LEU A 162 2.16 15.09 16.07
C LEU A 162 1.69 16.36 15.37
N ILE A 163 0.62 16.29 14.57
CA ILE A 163 0.03 17.46 13.93
C ILE A 163 -0.51 18.44 14.96
N GLN A 164 -1.21 17.93 15.96
CA GLN A 164 -1.88 18.80 16.92
C GLN A 164 -0.91 19.52 17.85
N TYR A 165 0.20 18.89 18.24
CA TYR A 165 1.08 19.39 19.29
C TYR A 165 2.47 19.83 18.81
N VAL A 166 2.88 19.45 17.61
CA VAL A 166 4.23 19.73 17.10
C VAL A 166 4.20 20.34 15.70
N SER A 167 4.20 19.50 14.66
CA SER A 167 4.16 19.89 13.25
C SER A 167 3.97 18.65 12.38
N TRP A 168 3.33 18.80 11.21
CA TRP A 168 3.24 17.74 10.23
C TRP A 168 4.61 17.27 9.71
N ARG A 169 5.61 18.14 9.71
CA ARG A 169 7.00 17.82 9.25
C ARG A 169 7.64 16.72 10.09
N VAL A 170 7.37 16.70 11.39
CA VAL A 170 7.90 15.69 12.32
C VAL A 170 7.39 14.29 12.02
N VAL A 171 6.23 14.18 11.39
CA VAL A 171 5.67 12.89 10.95
C VAL A 171 6.64 12.11 10.08
N PHE A 172 7.34 12.80 9.18
CA PHE A 172 8.38 12.20 8.36
C PHE A 172 9.67 11.94 9.15
N TRP A 173 10.06 12.85 10.04
CA TRP A 173 11.31 12.72 10.78
C TRP A 173 11.28 11.63 11.87
N VAL A 174 10.11 11.20 12.33
CA VAL A 174 9.97 10.06 13.26
C VAL A 174 10.57 8.77 12.66
N ASN A 175 10.56 8.61 11.36
CA ASN A 175 11.16 7.46 10.70
C ASN A 175 12.69 7.39 10.88
N VAL A 176 13.35 8.54 11.06
CA VAL A 176 14.81 8.60 11.11
C VAL A 176 15.39 7.85 12.31
N PRO A 177 15.01 8.13 13.57
CA PRO A 177 15.52 7.38 14.70
C PRO A 177 15.16 5.89 14.63
N ILE A 178 13.96 5.54 14.17
CA ILE A 178 13.52 4.15 14.06
C ILE A 178 14.37 3.40 13.01
N GLY A 179 14.57 4.00 11.84
CA GLY A 179 15.35 3.39 10.76
C GLY A 179 16.84 3.30 11.09
N VAL A 180 17.40 4.31 11.75
CA VAL A 180 18.81 4.26 12.21
C VAL A 180 19.02 3.11 13.21
N VAL A 181 18.12 2.93 14.16
CA VAL A 181 18.18 1.79 15.10
C VAL A 181 18.10 0.47 14.35
N ALA A 182 17.19 0.32 13.38
CA ALA A 182 17.08 -0.89 12.57
C ALA A 182 18.37 -1.18 11.78
N ILE A 183 18.97 -0.16 11.13
CA ILE A 183 20.23 -0.27 10.38
C ILE A 183 21.37 -0.69 11.32
N ILE A 184 21.54 -0.03 12.47
CA ILE A 184 22.60 -0.37 13.44
C ILE A 184 22.44 -1.80 13.93
N MET A 185 21.23 -2.22 14.30
CA MET A 185 20.98 -3.59 14.74
C MET A 185 21.30 -4.62 13.63
N LEU A 186 20.89 -4.36 12.39
CA LEU A 186 21.23 -5.23 11.26
C LEU A 186 22.74 -5.20 10.97
N ALA A 187 23.40 -4.05 11.10
CA ALA A 187 24.85 -3.94 10.89
C ALA A 187 25.64 -4.83 11.85
N VAL A 188 25.25 -4.82 13.14
CA VAL A 188 25.94 -5.54 14.21
C VAL A 188 25.58 -7.03 14.21
N PHE A 189 24.30 -7.35 14.08
CA PHE A 189 23.82 -8.72 14.32
C PHE A 189 23.62 -9.55 13.06
N LEU A 190 23.41 -8.97 11.87
CA LEU A 190 23.26 -9.74 10.64
C LEU A 190 24.64 -10.11 10.07
N LYS A 191 25.02 -11.39 10.20
CA LYS A 191 26.15 -11.97 9.46
C LYS A 191 25.58 -12.71 8.27
N GLU A 192 26.03 -12.38 7.10
CA GLU A 192 25.59 -12.97 5.86
C GLU A 192 26.77 -13.68 5.19
N ASN A 193 26.58 -14.98 4.88
CA ASN A 193 27.46 -15.72 3.99
C ASN A 193 26.79 -15.76 2.63
N VAL A 194 27.21 -14.89 1.72
CA VAL A 194 26.61 -14.76 0.40
C VAL A 194 27.14 -15.83 -0.54
N GLU A 195 26.33 -16.81 -0.89
CA GLU A 195 26.51 -17.53 -2.15
C GLU A 195 26.01 -16.64 -3.29
N ARG A 196 26.91 -15.91 -3.93
CA ARG A 196 26.58 -15.04 -5.07
C ARG A 196 26.10 -15.90 -6.23
N ARG A 197 24.86 -15.74 -6.61
CA ARG A 197 24.30 -16.33 -7.83
C ARG A 197 24.35 -15.29 -8.96
N PRO A 198 24.82 -15.64 -10.15
CA PRO A 198 24.86 -14.70 -11.28
C PRO A 198 23.43 -14.50 -11.83
N HIS A 199 22.72 -13.52 -11.30
CA HIS A 199 21.46 -13.04 -11.83
C HIS A 199 21.65 -11.71 -12.56
N ARG A 200 20.77 -11.40 -13.53
CA ARG A 200 20.77 -10.09 -14.22
C ARG A 200 19.56 -9.29 -13.76
N VAL A 201 19.79 -7.99 -13.50
CA VAL A 201 18.70 -7.06 -13.22
C VAL A 201 18.11 -6.59 -14.55
N ASP A 202 16.81 -6.73 -14.69
CA ASP A 202 16.10 -6.22 -15.87
C ASP A 202 15.79 -4.72 -15.72
N TRP A 203 16.80 -3.89 -16.01
CA TRP A 203 16.67 -2.44 -15.96
C TRP A 203 15.68 -1.89 -17.00
N LEU A 204 15.63 -2.50 -18.17
CA LEU A 204 14.73 -2.09 -19.25
C LEU A 204 13.28 -2.39 -18.89
N GLY A 205 12.99 -3.60 -18.39
CA GLY A 205 11.66 -3.96 -17.90
C GLY A 205 11.21 -3.07 -16.76
N SER A 206 12.11 -2.75 -15.80
CA SER A 206 11.85 -1.83 -14.70
C SER A 206 11.49 -0.43 -15.19
N PHE A 207 12.25 0.10 -16.15
CA PHE A 207 12.01 1.41 -16.75
C PHE A 207 10.69 1.44 -17.53
N LEU A 208 10.42 0.43 -18.35
CA LEU A 208 9.18 0.33 -19.12
C LEU A 208 7.96 0.25 -18.19
N LEU A 209 8.08 -0.50 -17.09
CA LEU A 209 7.01 -0.61 -16.09
C LEU A 209 6.74 0.73 -15.40
N LEU A 210 7.80 1.43 -14.97
CA LEU A 210 7.68 2.76 -14.34
C LEU A 210 7.07 3.77 -15.33
N LEU A 211 7.53 3.77 -16.57
CA LEU A 211 7.01 4.62 -17.64
C LEU A 211 5.54 4.36 -17.92
N ALA A 212 5.17 3.08 -18.05
CA ALA A 212 3.80 2.66 -18.32
C ALA A 212 2.84 3.07 -17.20
N CYS A 213 3.15 2.67 -15.97
CA CYS A 213 2.33 2.99 -14.82
C CYS A 213 2.32 4.51 -14.55
N GLY A 214 3.47 5.18 -14.66
CA GLY A 214 3.58 6.63 -14.49
C GLY A 214 2.73 7.41 -15.49
N ALA A 215 2.83 7.08 -16.78
CA ALA A 215 2.05 7.74 -17.83
C ALA A 215 0.54 7.52 -17.65
N LEU A 216 0.10 6.29 -17.34
CA LEU A 216 -1.31 5.99 -17.11
C LEU A 216 -1.85 6.66 -15.85
N MET A 217 -1.08 6.70 -14.75
CA MET A 217 -1.48 7.38 -13.52
C MET A 217 -1.54 8.90 -13.73
N MET A 218 -0.59 9.48 -14.50
CA MET A 218 -0.61 10.90 -14.87
C MET A 218 -1.85 11.22 -15.69
N ALA A 219 -2.14 10.43 -16.71
CA ALA A 219 -3.34 10.59 -17.53
C ALA A 219 -4.60 10.51 -16.66
N LEU A 220 -4.67 9.55 -15.73
CA LEU A 220 -5.81 9.33 -14.85
C LEU A 220 -6.03 10.52 -13.88
N VAL A 221 -5.00 10.92 -13.13
CA VAL A 221 -5.13 11.97 -12.10
C VAL A 221 -5.41 13.34 -12.72
N GLN A 222 -4.89 13.60 -13.91
CA GLN A 222 -5.00 14.90 -14.57
C GLN A 222 -6.00 14.93 -15.73
N ALA A 223 -6.85 13.91 -15.90
CA ALA A 223 -7.79 13.77 -17.02
C ALA A 223 -8.71 15.00 -17.23
N GLY A 224 -9.09 15.70 -16.14
CA GLY A 224 -9.94 16.89 -16.22
C GLY A 224 -9.22 18.22 -16.46
N ARG A 225 -7.88 18.23 -16.59
CA ARG A 225 -7.04 19.43 -16.67
C ARG A 225 -6.14 19.48 -17.88
N LEU A 226 -5.74 18.32 -18.38
CA LEU A 226 -4.89 18.23 -19.57
C LEU A 226 -5.73 18.46 -20.83
N GLU A 227 -5.11 19.06 -21.82
CA GLU A 227 -5.67 19.10 -23.16
C GLU A 227 -5.90 17.67 -23.69
N HIS A 228 -6.94 17.47 -24.47
CA HIS A 228 -7.31 16.16 -25.01
C HIS A 228 -6.14 15.47 -25.73
N LEU A 229 -5.34 16.22 -26.49
CA LEU A 229 -4.18 15.67 -27.19
C LEU A 229 -3.14 15.12 -26.20
N THR A 230 -2.79 15.87 -25.15
CA THR A 230 -1.84 15.46 -24.11
C THR A 230 -2.34 14.22 -23.37
N LEU A 231 -3.63 14.16 -23.06
CA LEU A 231 -4.26 13.01 -22.42
C LEU A 231 -4.15 11.76 -23.30
N VAL A 232 -4.49 11.86 -24.59
CA VAL A 232 -4.38 10.77 -25.55
C VAL A 232 -2.94 10.30 -25.73
N LEU A 233 -1.98 11.23 -25.80
CA LEU A 233 -0.55 10.90 -25.89
C LEU A 233 -0.04 10.17 -24.65
N LEU A 234 -0.44 10.57 -23.45
CA LEU A 234 -0.06 9.88 -22.21
C LEU A 234 -0.65 8.47 -22.14
N ILE A 235 -1.91 8.29 -22.53
CA ILE A 235 -2.54 6.97 -22.59
C ILE A 235 -1.84 6.10 -23.63
N ALA A 236 -1.58 6.63 -24.83
CA ALA A 236 -0.89 5.91 -25.88
C ALA A 236 0.54 5.52 -25.46
N LEU A 237 1.28 6.42 -24.81
CA LEU A 237 2.60 6.16 -24.25
C LEU A 237 2.55 5.04 -23.20
N GLY A 238 1.59 5.10 -22.28
CA GLY A 238 1.42 4.08 -21.25
C GLY A 238 1.09 2.70 -21.83
N ILE A 239 0.19 2.64 -22.81
CA ILE A 239 -0.16 1.39 -23.51
C ILE A 239 1.04 0.88 -24.31
N ALA A 240 1.73 1.74 -25.05
CA ALA A 240 2.91 1.37 -25.82
C ALA A 240 4.02 0.81 -24.91
N ALA A 241 4.26 1.45 -23.76
CA ALA A 241 5.22 0.97 -22.78
C ALA A 241 4.81 -0.38 -22.14
N LEU A 242 3.50 -0.63 -21.88
CA LEU A 242 3.01 -1.93 -21.44
C LEU A 242 3.19 -3.02 -22.50
N LEU A 243 2.93 -2.70 -23.77
CA LEU A 243 3.15 -3.62 -24.88
C LEU A 243 4.64 -3.93 -25.05
N ALA A 244 5.50 -2.90 -24.99
CA ALA A 244 6.94 -3.07 -25.04
C ALA A 244 7.46 -3.91 -23.87
N LEU A 245 6.96 -3.68 -22.65
CA LEU A 245 7.26 -4.50 -21.47
C LEU A 245 6.86 -5.95 -21.71
N PHE A 246 5.64 -6.20 -22.15
CA PHE A 246 5.15 -7.56 -22.40
C PHE A 246 5.96 -8.31 -23.45
N LEU A 247 6.37 -7.62 -24.53
CA LEU A 247 7.24 -8.20 -25.56
C LEU A 247 8.65 -8.47 -25.03
N HIS A 248 9.20 -7.54 -24.24
CA HIS A 248 10.51 -7.67 -23.60
C HIS A 248 10.54 -8.84 -22.61
N GLU A 249 9.55 -8.94 -21.71
CA GLU A 249 9.43 -10.02 -20.73
C GLU A 249 9.33 -11.43 -21.36
N ARG A 250 8.80 -11.53 -22.59
CA ARG A 250 8.74 -12.81 -23.32
C ARG A 250 10.10 -13.29 -23.82
N THR A 251 11.04 -12.38 -24.02
CA THR A 251 12.37 -12.67 -24.60
C THR A 251 13.48 -12.64 -23.55
N THR A 252 13.20 -12.08 -22.38
CA THR A 252 14.16 -11.94 -21.29
C THR A 252 14.34 -13.27 -20.56
N ALA A 253 15.59 -13.67 -20.35
CA ALA A 253 15.94 -14.92 -19.66
C ALA A 253 15.48 -14.93 -18.18
N GLU A 254 15.45 -13.77 -17.55
CA GLU A 254 15.04 -13.58 -16.14
C GLU A 254 13.99 -12.45 -16.05
N PRO A 255 12.73 -12.73 -16.41
CA PRO A 255 11.66 -11.74 -16.41
C PRO A 255 11.36 -11.24 -14.98
N MET A 256 10.95 -9.96 -14.86
CA MET A 256 10.51 -9.37 -13.58
C MET A 256 9.19 -9.97 -13.11
N LEU A 257 8.28 -10.18 -14.06
CA LEU A 257 6.96 -10.73 -13.80
C LEU A 257 6.95 -12.22 -14.17
N PRO A 258 6.49 -13.12 -13.30
CA PRO A 258 6.45 -14.56 -13.59
C PRO A 258 5.29 -14.88 -14.54
N LEU A 259 5.37 -14.42 -15.79
CA LEU A 259 4.31 -14.57 -16.80
C LEU A 259 3.92 -16.04 -17.03
N GLU A 260 4.87 -16.95 -16.91
CA GLU A 260 4.59 -18.39 -17.02
C GLU A 260 3.67 -18.88 -15.90
N LEU A 261 3.88 -18.43 -14.65
CA LEU A 261 3.01 -18.75 -13.53
C LEU A 261 1.60 -18.18 -13.73
N TRP A 262 1.50 -16.98 -14.30
CA TRP A 262 0.21 -16.38 -14.60
C TRP A 262 -0.54 -17.12 -15.71
N ARG A 263 0.18 -17.64 -16.69
CA ARG A 263 -0.41 -18.41 -17.80
C ARG A 263 -0.86 -19.80 -17.35
N THR A 264 -0.13 -20.44 -16.44
CA THR A 264 -0.34 -21.85 -16.08
C THR A 264 -1.18 -22.01 -14.80
N ASN A 265 -1.21 -21.00 -13.91
CA ASN A 265 -1.89 -21.13 -12.62
C ASN A 265 -2.97 -20.05 -12.40
N ARG A 266 -4.23 -20.46 -12.62
CA ARG A 266 -5.40 -19.59 -12.42
C ARG A 266 -5.50 -18.99 -11.02
N ILE A 267 -5.06 -19.71 -9.96
CA ILE A 267 -5.14 -19.23 -8.58
C ILE A 267 -4.18 -18.05 -8.38
N VAL A 268 -2.99 -18.11 -8.98
CA VAL A 268 -2.03 -17.01 -8.95
C VAL A 268 -2.63 -15.76 -9.62
N VAL A 269 -3.25 -15.90 -10.78
CA VAL A 269 -3.90 -14.78 -11.49
C VAL A 269 -5.03 -14.19 -10.66
N VAL A 270 -5.99 -15.02 -10.24
CA VAL A 270 -7.17 -14.58 -9.50
C VAL A 270 -6.78 -13.95 -8.16
N GLY A 271 -5.85 -14.58 -7.43
CA GLY A 271 -5.38 -14.07 -6.15
C GLY A 271 -4.60 -12.75 -6.27
N SER A 272 -3.77 -12.62 -7.32
CA SER A 272 -3.01 -11.40 -7.57
C SER A 272 -3.89 -10.24 -8.02
N LEU A 273 -4.85 -10.49 -8.93
CA LEU A 273 -5.85 -9.50 -9.33
C LEU A 273 -6.78 -9.13 -8.16
N GLY A 274 -7.21 -10.11 -7.36
CA GLY A 274 -7.98 -9.86 -6.14
C GLY A 274 -7.23 -8.99 -5.15
N SER A 275 -5.93 -9.23 -4.95
CA SER A 275 -5.05 -8.38 -4.14
C SER A 275 -4.91 -6.96 -4.72
N CYS A 276 -4.86 -6.82 -6.04
CA CYS A 276 -4.80 -5.53 -6.74
C CYS A 276 -6.06 -4.70 -6.45
N PHE A 277 -7.24 -5.23 -6.72
CA PHE A 277 -8.50 -4.50 -6.53
C PHE A 277 -8.83 -4.26 -5.04
N ALA A 278 -8.53 -5.21 -4.16
CA ALA A 278 -8.63 -4.98 -2.72
C ALA A 278 -7.69 -3.86 -2.26
N GLY A 279 -6.46 -3.82 -2.78
CA GLY A 279 -5.51 -2.73 -2.56
C GLY A 279 -6.05 -1.38 -3.05
N ALA A 280 -6.72 -1.35 -4.21
CA ALA A 280 -7.34 -0.14 -4.75
C ALA A 280 -8.47 0.38 -3.84
N VAL A 281 -9.33 -0.51 -3.32
CA VAL A 281 -10.36 -0.13 -2.32
C VAL A 281 -9.70 0.46 -1.07
N MET A 282 -8.71 -0.25 -0.53
CA MET A 282 -8.02 0.17 0.69
C MET A 282 -7.48 1.60 0.54
N MET A 283 -6.71 1.86 -0.50
CA MET A 283 -6.05 3.16 -0.66
C MET A 283 -7.02 4.24 -1.12
N GLY A 284 -8.00 3.89 -1.95
CA GLY A 284 -9.09 4.78 -2.33
C GLY A 284 -9.92 5.28 -1.16
N VAL A 285 -9.99 4.51 -0.07
CA VAL A 285 -10.66 4.93 1.17
C VAL A 285 -9.67 5.60 2.13
N SER A 286 -8.56 4.96 2.44
CA SER A 286 -7.62 5.43 3.47
C SER A 286 -7.03 6.80 3.17
N ALA A 287 -6.77 7.11 1.89
CA ALA A 287 -6.21 8.38 1.48
C ALA A 287 -7.18 9.55 1.65
N PHE A 288 -8.48 9.32 1.50
CA PHE A 288 -9.47 10.39 1.39
C PHE A 288 -10.43 10.49 2.57
N LEU A 289 -10.56 9.42 3.39
CA LEU A 289 -11.48 9.42 4.52
C LEU A 289 -11.11 10.46 5.61
N PRO A 290 -9.83 10.68 5.96
CA PRO A 290 -9.47 11.77 6.86
C PRO A 290 -9.83 13.16 6.30
N ALA A 291 -9.70 13.36 4.97
CA ALA A 291 -10.10 14.61 4.32
C ALA A 291 -11.61 14.84 4.40
N TYR A 292 -12.42 13.77 4.32
CA TYR A 292 -13.87 13.87 4.55
C TYR A 292 -14.19 14.29 5.99
N VAL A 293 -13.54 13.64 6.98
CA VAL A 293 -13.79 13.91 8.41
C VAL A 293 -13.33 15.33 8.79
N GLN A 294 -12.20 15.78 8.26
CA GLN A 294 -11.66 17.12 8.55
C GLN A 294 -12.38 18.19 7.73
N GLY A 295 -12.48 18.02 6.41
CA GLY A 295 -13.03 19.01 5.49
C GLY A 295 -14.56 19.09 5.53
N ALA A 296 -15.26 17.98 5.29
CA ALA A 296 -16.73 17.98 5.22
C ALA A 296 -17.38 17.98 6.61
N MET A 297 -16.90 17.19 7.57
CA MET A 297 -17.47 17.14 8.91
C MET A 297 -16.92 18.20 9.88
N GLY A 298 -15.85 18.93 9.50
CA GLY A 298 -15.23 19.97 10.35
C GLY A 298 -14.65 19.42 11.65
N ARG A 299 -14.14 18.20 11.65
CA ARG A 299 -13.58 17.54 12.83
C ARG A 299 -12.05 17.63 12.85
N THR A 300 -11.46 17.37 14.00
CA THR A 300 -10.00 17.39 14.18
C THR A 300 -9.32 16.24 13.44
N ALA A 301 -8.01 16.37 13.21
CA ALA A 301 -7.17 15.30 12.67
C ALA A 301 -7.20 14.02 13.52
N ILE A 302 -7.34 14.17 14.86
CA ILE A 302 -7.52 13.02 15.78
C ILE A 302 -8.78 12.23 15.43
N SER A 303 -9.89 12.89 15.14
CA SER A 303 -11.12 12.22 14.71
C SER A 303 -10.92 11.44 13.41
N GLY A 304 -10.22 12.03 12.43
CA GLY A 304 -9.84 11.36 11.18
C GLY A 304 -8.95 10.13 11.42
N GLY A 305 -7.98 10.26 12.33
CA GLY A 305 -7.11 9.16 12.76
C GLY A 305 -7.85 8.01 13.42
N LEU A 306 -8.80 8.31 14.32
CA LEU A 306 -9.62 7.30 14.99
C LEU A 306 -10.51 6.53 14.00
N VAL A 307 -11.06 7.21 13.00
CA VAL A 307 -11.85 6.57 11.94
C VAL A 307 -11.01 5.57 11.15
N LEU A 308 -9.76 5.89 10.78
CA LEU A 308 -8.84 4.94 10.15
C LEU A 308 -8.35 3.87 11.13
N GLY A 309 -8.19 4.21 12.40
CA GLY A 309 -7.84 3.27 13.45
C GLY A 309 -8.86 2.12 13.57
N ALA A 310 -10.15 2.42 13.41
CA ALA A 310 -11.21 1.41 13.39
C ALA A 310 -11.02 0.37 12.26
N MET A 311 -10.64 0.81 11.04
CA MET A 311 -10.30 -0.05 9.91
C MET A 311 -9.11 -0.96 10.24
N SER A 312 -8.11 -0.40 10.90
CA SER A 312 -6.86 -1.07 11.18
C SER A 312 -7.01 -2.18 12.22
N VAL A 313 -7.74 -1.90 13.29
CA VAL A 313 -8.06 -2.88 14.35
C VAL A 313 -8.86 -4.04 13.77
N SER A 314 -9.90 -3.74 12.99
CA SER A 314 -10.73 -4.77 12.37
C SER A 314 -9.97 -5.59 11.35
N TRP A 315 -9.05 -4.99 10.58
CA TRP A 315 -8.18 -5.70 9.65
C TRP A 315 -7.30 -6.74 10.37
N ALA A 316 -6.61 -6.33 11.44
CA ALA A 316 -5.77 -7.25 12.20
C ALA A 316 -6.57 -8.42 12.78
N ALA A 317 -7.71 -8.14 13.41
CA ALA A 317 -8.60 -9.16 13.97
C ALA A 317 -9.15 -10.10 12.88
N ALA A 318 -9.61 -9.55 11.76
CA ALA A 318 -10.15 -10.32 10.64
C ALA A 318 -9.09 -11.17 9.92
N SER A 319 -7.82 -10.73 9.87
CA SER A 319 -6.72 -11.55 9.33
C SER A 319 -6.53 -12.83 10.13
N ILE A 320 -6.58 -12.75 11.47
CA ILE A 320 -6.47 -13.91 12.35
C ILE A 320 -7.70 -14.81 12.20
N LEU A 321 -8.89 -14.22 12.19
CA LEU A 321 -10.15 -14.96 12.01
C LEU A 321 -10.21 -15.63 10.64
N GLY A 322 -9.80 -14.95 9.58
CA GLY A 322 -9.73 -15.47 8.21
C GLY A 322 -8.81 -16.68 8.10
N ALA A 323 -7.64 -16.64 8.75
CA ALA A 323 -6.74 -17.79 8.80
C ALA A 323 -7.38 -19.01 9.49
N ARG A 324 -8.13 -18.80 10.57
CA ARG A 324 -8.87 -19.87 11.26
C ARG A 324 -10.03 -20.40 10.42
N LEU A 325 -10.81 -19.51 9.79
CA LEU A 325 -11.94 -19.91 8.95
C LEU A 325 -11.50 -20.73 7.74
N MET A 326 -10.36 -20.43 7.13
CA MET A 326 -9.80 -21.19 6.02
C MET A 326 -9.47 -22.65 6.40
N ALA A 327 -9.17 -22.93 7.67
CA ALA A 327 -8.93 -24.30 8.13
C ALA A 327 -10.23 -25.16 8.15
N HIS A 328 -11.39 -24.51 8.29
CA HIS A 328 -12.68 -25.20 8.44
C HIS A 328 -13.63 -24.98 7.25
N THR A 329 -13.31 -24.04 6.35
CA THR A 329 -14.15 -23.67 5.20
C THR A 329 -13.35 -23.69 3.89
N THR A 330 -13.82 -22.95 2.90
CA THR A 330 -13.16 -22.87 1.59
C THR A 330 -12.52 -21.51 1.37
N TYR A 331 -11.42 -21.42 0.60
CA TYR A 331 -10.81 -20.16 0.22
C TYR A 331 -11.80 -19.23 -0.47
N ARG A 332 -12.67 -19.81 -1.35
CA ARG A 332 -13.74 -19.05 -2.03
C ARG A 332 -14.69 -18.37 -1.05
N LEU A 333 -15.15 -19.06 -0.02
CA LEU A 333 -16.11 -18.51 0.93
C LEU A 333 -15.51 -17.35 1.72
N VAL A 334 -14.29 -17.51 2.25
CA VAL A 334 -13.64 -16.46 3.04
C VAL A 334 -13.31 -15.24 2.16
N ALA A 335 -12.87 -15.46 0.91
CA ALA A 335 -12.64 -14.36 -0.05
C ALA A 335 -13.95 -13.64 -0.42
N ALA A 336 -15.04 -14.38 -0.63
CA ALA A 336 -16.36 -13.80 -0.93
C ALA A 336 -16.92 -12.99 0.25
N CYS A 337 -16.80 -13.49 1.49
CA CYS A 337 -17.12 -12.73 2.69
C CYS A 337 -16.27 -11.45 2.78
N GLY A 338 -14.97 -11.54 2.47
CA GLY A 338 -14.09 -10.38 2.41
C GLY A 338 -14.54 -9.36 1.37
N GLY A 339 -14.79 -9.79 0.14
CA GLY A 339 -15.29 -8.94 -0.95
C GLY A 339 -16.65 -8.29 -0.62
N LEU A 340 -17.56 -9.03 0.02
CA LEU A 340 -18.84 -8.51 0.47
C LEU A 340 -18.68 -7.43 1.55
N CYS A 341 -17.78 -7.63 2.52
CA CYS A 341 -17.47 -6.61 3.52
C CYS A 341 -16.86 -5.36 2.87
N LEU A 342 -15.94 -5.51 1.90
CA LEU A 342 -15.39 -4.37 1.16
C LEU A 342 -16.50 -3.60 0.44
N LEU A 343 -17.42 -4.30 -0.23
CA LEU A 343 -18.54 -3.68 -0.94
C LEU A 343 -19.49 -2.97 0.03
N THR A 344 -19.90 -3.64 1.10
CA THR A 344 -20.82 -3.06 2.10
C THR A 344 -20.22 -1.82 2.75
N GLY A 345 -18.95 -1.90 3.21
CA GLY A 345 -18.30 -0.77 3.85
C GLY A 345 -18.07 0.41 2.88
N SER A 346 -17.68 0.14 1.62
CA SER A 346 -17.57 1.19 0.60
C SER A 346 -18.92 1.83 0.30
N THR A 347 -20.00 1.06 0.20
CA THR A 347 -21.37 1.58 -0.01
C THR A 347 -21.83 2.43 1.18
N MET A 348 -21.49 2.04 2.42
CA MET A 348 -21.77 2.87 3.59
C MET A 348 -21.08 4.24 3.49
N LEU A 349 -19.84 4.29 2.97
CA LEU A 349 -19.13 5.55 2.78
C LEU A 349 -19.68 6.37 1.60
N VAL A 350 -20.23 5.75 0.56
CA VAL A 350 -20.98 6.45 -0.51
C VAL A 350 -22.22 7.17 0.05
N LEU A 351 -22.90 6.53 0.99
CA LEU A 351 -24.12 7.08 1.63
C LEU A 351 -23.81 8.00 2.82
N LEU A 352 -22.52 8.21 3.14
CA LEU A 352 -22.08 9.01 4.27
C LEU A 352 -22.42 10.49 4.04
N ARG A 353 -23.07 11.11 5.03
CA ARG A 353 -23.35 12.56 5.05
C ARG A 353 -22.57 13.22 6.19
N PRO A 354 -22.21 14.52 6.08
CA PRO A 354 -21.54 15.24 7.15
C PRO A 354 -22.28 15.19 8.49
N GLU A 355 -23.62 15.17 8.44
CA GLU A 355 -24.52 15.12 9.60
C GLU A 355 -24.42 13.81 10.40
N HIS A 356 -24.05 12.70 9.75
CA HIS A 356 -23.96 11.38 10.40
C HIS A 356 -22.81 11.30 11.41
N GLY A 357 -21.83 12.21 11.33
CA GLY A 357 -20.69 12.28 12.23
C GLY A 357 -19.63 11.19 12.04
N PRO A 358 -18.51 11.29 12.79
CA PRO A 358 -17.37 10.37 12.63
C PRO A 358 -17.69 8.94 13.02
N PHE A 359 -18.69 8.70 13.87
CA PHE A 359 -19.05 7.35 14.31
C PHE A 359 -19.54 6.48 13.16
N VAL A 360 -20.42 6.98 12.30
CA VAL A 360 -20.90 6.24 11.12
C VAL A 360 -19.77 5.99 10.12
N ALA A 361 -18.88 6.98 9.93
CA ALA A 361 -17.67 6.82 9.12
C ALA A 361 -16.77 5.71 9.69
N SER A 362 -16.64 5.60 11.02
CA SER A 362 -15.89 4.53 11.69
C SER A 362 -16.50 3.15 11.46
N ILE A 363 -17.82 3.02 11.43
CA ILE A 363 -18.49 1.74 11.13
C ILE A 363 -18.16 1.30 9.70
N GLY A 364 -18.31 2.19 8.70
CA GLY A 364 -17.96 1.89 7.31
C GLY A 364 -16.49 1.47 7.17
N SER A 365 -15.60 2.23 7.79
CA SER A 365 -14.17 1.97 7.85
C SER A 365 -13.85 0.61 8.52
N PHE A 366 -14.51 0.30 9.64
CA PHE A 366 -14.38 -0.98 10.35
C PHE A 366 -14.79 -2.18 9.48
N VAL A 367 -15.90 -2.07 8.76
CA VAL A 367 -16.37 -3.11 7.84
C VAL A 367 -15.38 -3.32 6.69
N ILE A 368 -14.82 -2.24 6.12
CA ILE A 368 -13.75 -2.33 5.11
C ILE A 368 -12.54 -3.07 5.67
N GLY A 369 -12.14 -2.77 6.91
CA GLY A 369 -11.02 -3.44 7.57
C GLY A 369 -11.23 -4.95 7.70
N ILE A 370 -12.45 -5.42 8.04
CA ILE A 370 -12.80 -6.85 8.03
C ILE A 370 -12.56 -7.43 6.64
N GLY A 371 -13.09 -6.76 5.61
CA GLY A 371 -12.93 -7.20 4.22
C GLY A 371 -11.47 -7.32 3.81
N MET A 372 -10.64 -6.33 4.15
CA MET A 372 -9.18 -6.35 3.90
C MET A 372 -8.49 -7.51 4.61
N GLY A 373 -8.84 -7.78 5.87
CA GLY A 373 -8.26 -8.88 6.63
C GLY A 373 -8.52 -10.24 5.99
N PHE A 374 -9.74 -10.49 5.56
CA PHE A 374 -10.12 -11.74 4.88
C PHE A 374 -9.45 -11.84 3.51
N CYS A 375 -9.59 -10.83 2.64
CA CYS A 375 -9.06 -10.85 1.29
C CYS A 375 -7.54 -11.01 1.27
N ASN A 376 -6.80 -10.18 2.03
CA ASN A 376 -5.34 -10.22 2.05
C ASN A 376 -4.80 -11.58 2.50
N THR A 377 -5.40 -12.16 3.56
CA THR A 377 -4.96 -13.45 4.10
C THR A 377 -5.25 -14.58 3.12
N VAL A 378 -6.47 -14.62 2.55
CA VAL A 378 -6.87 -15.68 1.61
C VAL A 378 -6.05 -15.66 0.33
N TYR A 379 -5.86 -14.48 -0.28
CA TYR A 379 -5.13 -14.39 -1.55
C TYR A 379 -3.67 -14.82 -1.39
N ILE A 380 -2.98 -14.37 -0.33
CA ILE A 380 -1.59 -14.79 -0.08
C ILE A 380 -1.51 -16.30 0.17
N VAL A 381 -2.35 -16.84 1.05
CA VAL A 381 -2.30 -18.26 1.43
C VAL A 381 -2.66 -19.15 0.24
N SER A 382 -3.71 -18.81 -0.53
CA SER A 382 -4.12 -19.58 -1.70
C SER A 382 -3.06 -19.60 -2.80
N ILE A 383 -2.39 -18.47 -3.06
CA ILE A 383 -1.28 -18.39 -4.01
C ILE A 383 -0.13 -19.29 -3.56
N GLN A 384 0.32 -19.16 -2.30
CA GLN A 384 1.43 -19.96 -1.77
C GLN A 384 1.13 -21.45 -1.74
N ALA A 385 -0.12 -21.83 -1.51
CA ALA A 385 -0.56 -23.22 -1.49
C ALA A 385 -0.69 -23.83 -2.91
N SER A 386 -0.79 -22.99 -3.96
CA SER A 386 -1.01 -23.42 -5.34
C SER A 386 0.27 -23.62 -6.15
N VAL A 387 1.44 -23.26 -5.61
CA VAL A 387 2.72 -23.32 -6.31
C VAL A 387 3.75 -24.15 -5.55
N PRO A 388 4.71 -24.78 -6.27
CA PRO A 388 5.85 -25.46 -5.67
C PRO A 388 6.68 -24.54 -4.78
N TRP A 389 7.36 -25.10 -3.79
CA TRP A 389 8.17 -24.36 -2.83
C TRP A 389 9.13 -23.36 -3.49
N ARG A 390 9.82 -23.80 -4.55
CA ARG A 390 10.78 -22.97 -5.30
C ARG A 390 10.15 -21.72 -5.95
N GLN A 391 8.86 -21.76 -6.26
CA GLN A 391 8.15 -20.68 -6.95
C GLN A 391 7.34 -19.78 -5.99
N ARG A 392 7.24 -20.14 -4.70
CA ARG A 392 6.44 -19.37 -3.72
C ARG A 392 6.90 -17.93 -3.57
N GLY A 393 8.21 -17.70 -3.59
CA GLY A 393 8.78 -16.36 -3.53
C GLY A 393 8.31 -15.49 -4.70
N ALA A 394 8.50 -15.96 -5.92
CA ALA A 394 8.10 -15.26 -7.14
C ALA A 394 6.59 -15.01 -7.21
N ALA A 395 5.77 -16.00 -6.85
CA ALA A 395 4.32 -15.87 -6.84
C ALA A 395 3.83 -14.85 -5.78
N THR A 396 4.44 -14.87 -4.59
CA THR A 396 4.09 -13.92 -3.50
C THR A 396 4.53 -12.50 -3.86
N SER A 397 5.75 -12.33 -4.38
CA SER A 397 6.26 -11.02 -4.81
C SER A 397 5.42 -10.42 -5.92
N SER A 398 4.99 -11.23 -6.90
CA SER A 398 4.10 -10.83 -7.97
C SER A 398 2.73 -10.34 -7.44
N SER A 399 2.17 -11.05 -6.46
CA SER A 399 0.92 -10.63 -5.81
C SER A 399 1.09 -9.34 -5.00
N MET A 400 2.21 -9.18 -4.29
CA MET A 400 2.53 -7.95 -3.56
C MET A 400 2.71 -6.77 -4.52
N PHE A 401 3.44 -6.98 -5.62
CA PHE A 401 3.60 -5.97 -6.66
C PHE A 401 2.24 -5.49 -7.18
N LEU A 402 1.35 -6.40 -7.60
CA LEU A 402 0.01 -6.04 -8.07
C LEU A 402 -0.84 -5.36 -7.00
N ARG A 403 -0.70 -5.74 -5.75
CA ARG A 403 -1.38 -5.05 -4.64
C ARG A 403 -0.95 -3.59 -4.54
N PHE A 404 0.35 -3.29 -4.62
CA PHE A 404 0.84 -1.90 -4.57
C PHE A 404 0.46 -1.09 -5.82
N VAL A 405 0.48 -1.72 -7.01
CA VAL A 405 -0.06 -1.11 -8.23
C VAL A 405 -1.55 -0.79 -8.05
N GLY A 406 -2.32 -1.71 -7.46
CA GLY A 406 -3.71 -1.49 -7.13
C GLY A 406 -3.91 -0.35 -6.15
N GLN A 407 -3.10 -0.27 -5.10
CA GLN A 407 -3.13 0.85 -4.13
C GLN A 407 -2.85 2.19 -4.82
N ALA A 408 -1.80 2.26 -5.66
CA ALA A 408 -1.49 3.45 -6.44
C ALA A 408 -2.64 3.83 -7.38
N GLY A 409 -3.20 2.85 -8.10
CA GLY A 409 -4.36 3.03 -8.99
C GLY A 409 -5.62 3.47 -8.24
N GLY A 410 -5.85 2.94 -7.04
CA GLY A 410 -6.95 3.35 -6.16
C GLY A 410 -6.83 4.79 -5.72
N ALA A 411 -5.63 5.20 -5.26
CA ALA A 411 -5.36 6.60 -4.89
C ALA A 411 -5.53 7.54 -6.09
N ALA A 412 -4.92 7.19 -7.23
CA ALA A 412 -5.00 7.98 -8.46
C ALA A 412 -6.43 8.08 -9.00
N GLY A 413 -7.13 6.95 -9.10
CA GLY A 413 -8.49 6.89 -9.63
C GLY A 413 -9.50 7.65 -8.77
N CYS A 414 -9.48 7.43 -7.45
CA CYS A 414 -10.34 8.17 -6.52
C CYS A 414 -10.01 9.67 -6.52
N GLY A 415 -8.73 10.03 -6.62
CA GLY A 415 -8.29 11.43 -6.76
C GLY A 415 -8.76 12.06 -8.06
N ALA A 416 -8.73 11.32 -9.17
CA ALA A 416 -9.23 11.77 -10.47
C ALA A 416 -10.74 12.05 -10.43
N VAL A 417 -11.54 11.12 -9.86
CA VAL A 417 -12.99 11.28 -9.69
C VAL A 417 -13.30 12.46 -8.79
N LEU A 418 -12.59 12.60 -7.66
CA LEU A 418 -12.70 13.72 -6.75
C LEU A 418 -12.50 15.05 -7.51
N ASN A 419 -11.36 15.19 -8.21
CA ASN A 419 -11.02 16.41 -8.94
C ASN A 419 -12.03 16.71 -10.06
N ALA A 420 -12.41 15.68 -10.84
CA ALA A 420 -13.39 15.85 -11.92
C ALA A 420 -14.76 16.30 -11.39
N THR A 421 -15.19 15.74 -10.25
CA THR A 421 -16.47 16.14 -9.62
C THR A 421 -16.39 17.56 -9.10
N MET A 422 -15.28 17.91 -8.41
CA MET A 422 -15.08 19.25 -7.89
C MET A 422 -15.07 20.31 -9.00
N LEU A 423 -14.34 20.07 -10.10
CA LEU A 423 -14.31 20.97 -11.26
C LEU A 423 -15.68 21.13 -11.93
N ARG A 424 -16.52 20.11 -11.92
CA ARG A 424 -17.90 20.18 -12.46
C ARG A 424 -18.83 20.98 -11.57
N LEU A 425 -18.68 20.86 -10.24
CA LEU A 425 -19.54 21.57 -9.29
C LEU A 425 -19.14 23.04 -9.15
N ASP A 426 -17.84 23.31 -9.07
CA ASP A 426 -17.28 24.67 -8.98
C ASP A 426 -15.79 24.68 -9.38
N PRO A 427 -15.45 25.21 -10.55
CA PRO A 427 -14.07 25.30 -11.01
C PRO A 427 -13.13 26.10 -10.10
N THR A 428 -13.67 27.00 -9.27
CA THR A 428 -12.91 27.88 -8.37
C THR A 428 -12.76 27.30 -6.96
N ALA A 429 -13.47 26.23 -6.62
CA ALA A 429 -13.53 25.68 -5.28
C ALA A 429 -12.19 25.11 -4.76
N ALA A 430 -11.27 24.69 -5.65
CA ALA A 430 -10.04 24.01 -5.23
C ALA A 430 -9.20 24.79 -4.22
N HIS A 431 -9.00 26.10 -4.45
CA HIS A 431 -8.26 26.97 -3.52
C HIS A 431 -9.04 27.31 -2.24
N ALA A 432 -10.37 27.32 -2.31
CA ALA A 432 -11.22 27.56 -1.16
C ALA A 432 -11.24 26.30 -0.25
N VAL A 433 -11.19 25.11 -0.83
CA VAL A 433 -11.09 23.83 -0.10
C VAL A 433 -9.77 23.71 0.67
N ASP A 434 -8.66 24.21 0.12
CA ASP A 434 -7.38 24.25 0.85
C ASP A 434 -7.55 24.98 2.20
N ARG A 435 -8.25 26.12 2.21
CA ARG A 435 -8.56 26.88 3.44
C ARG A 435 -9.55 26.19 4.38
N MET A 436 -10.48 25.40 3.83
CA MET A 436 -11.45 24.64 4.65
C MET A 436 -10.81 23.52 5.48
N LEU A 437 -9.66 23.01 5.07
CA LEU A 437 -8.95 21.97 5.81
C LEU A 437 -8.20 22.53 7.03
N ASP A 438 -7.95 23.83 7.07
CA ASP A 438 -7.48 24.54 8.27
C ASP A 438 -8.66 24.99 9.12
N LEU A 439 -8.74 24.47 10.35
CA LEU A 439 -9.81 24.78 11.29
C LEU A 439 -9.87 26.26 11.67
N GLY A 440 -8.71 26.94 11.76
CA GLY A 440 -8.62 28.36 12.05
C GLY A 440 -9.15 29.22 10.89
N ALA A 441 -8.68 28.93 9.68
CA ALA A 441 -9.15 29.61 8.47
C ALA A 441 -10.65 29.36 8.21
N ARG A 442 -11.12 28.13 8.45
CA ARG A 442 -12.55 27.78 8.35
C ARG A 442 -13.42 28.59 9.30
N ALA A 443 -12.98 28.83 10.53
CA ALA A 443 -13.73 29.62 11.52
C ALA A 443 -13.87 31.09 11.11
N ALA A 444 -12.98 31.60 10.25
CA ALA A 444 -13.02 32.98 9.73
C ALA A 444 -13.83 33.11 8.41
N MET A 445 -14.30 32.01 7.84
CA MET A 445 -15.09 32.01 6.59
C MET A 445 -16.57 32.31 6.87
N ASP A 446 -17.24 32.85 5.87
CA ASP A 446 -18.70 33.06 5.94
C ASP A 446 -19.46 31.71 5.99
N ALA A 447 -20.50 31.63 6.82
CA ALA A 447 -21.29 30.41 7.03
C ALA A 447 -21.88 29.84 5.74
N SER A 448 -22.30 30.70 4.81
CA SER A 448 -22.82 30.31 3.50
C SER A 448 -21.74 29.68 2.61
N GLU A 449 -20.53 30.23 2.64
CA GLU A 449 -19.36 29.68 1.91
C GLU A 449 -18.92 28.33 2.50
N VAL A 450 -18.87 28.20 3.83
CA VAL A 450 -18.58 26.94 4.51
C VAL A 450 -19.59 25.86 4.14
N ALA A 451 -20.89 26.18 4.15
CA ALA A 451 -21.94 25.23 3.78
C ALA A 451 -21.79 24.75 2.31
N ARG A 452 -21.56 25.70 1.38
CA ARG A 452 -21.34 25.38 -0.05
C ARG A 452 -20.13 24.48 -0.27
N LEU A 453 -18.99 24.82 0.32
CA LEU A 453 -17.75 24.04 0.17
C LEU A 453 -17.86 22.66 0.85
N THR A 454 -18.57 22.57 1.98
CA THR A 454 -18.87 21.30 2.64
C THR A 454 -19.64 20.36 1.71
N ASP A 455 -20.67 20.86 1.01
CA ASP A 455 -21.45 20.08 0.04
C ASP A 455 -20.60 19.63 -1.15
N ILE A 456 -19.76 20.51 -1.69
CA ILE A 456 -18.83 20.19 -2.79
C ILE A 456 -17.86 19.09 -2.39
N ILE A 457 -17.21 19.20 -1.22
CA ILE A 457 -16.27 18.19 -0.71
C ILE A 457 -16.98 16.87 -0.49
N ALA A 458 -18.15 16.89 0.16
CA ALA A 458 -18.90 15.70 0.48
C ALA A 458 -19.30 14.93 -0.79
N ARG A 459 -19.90 15.60 -1.79
CA ARG A 459 -20.28 14.97 -3.07
C ARG A 459 -19.09 14.47 -3.86
N SER A 460 -17.99 15.23 -3.88
CA SER A 460 -16.76 14.83 -4.60
C SER A 460 -16.15 13.57 -4.00
N LEU A 461 -16.12 13.46 -2.67
CA LEU A 461 -15.62 12.28 -1.97
C LEU A 461 -16.58 11.08 -2.03
N GLN A 462 -17.91 11.33 -2.01
CA GLN A 462 -18.91 10.26 -2.24
C GLN A 462 -18.72 9.61 -3.61
N ASN A 463 -18.47 10.40 -4.66
CA ASN A 463 -18.18 9.87 -6.00
C ASN A 463 -16.86 9.09 -6.05
N ALA A 464 -15.84 9.52 -5.30
CA ALA A 464 -14.60 8.76 -5.15
C ALA A 464 -14.83 7.40 -4.45
N TYR A 465 -15.69 7.36 -3.41
CA TYR A 465 -16.08 6.12 -2.75
C TYR A 465 -16.95 5.20 -3.63
N LEU A 466 -17.71 5.76 -4.57
CA LEU A 466 -18.44 4.98 -5.57
C LEU A 466 -17.47 4.19 -6.46
N LEU A 467 -16.33 4.80 -6.86
CA LEU A 467 -15.28 4.09 -7.56
C LEU A 467 -14.65 3.00 -6.69
N ALA A 468 -14.41 3.27 -5.40
CA ALA A 468 -13.93 2.25 -4.46
C ALA A 468 -14.94 1.08 -4.33
N ALA A 469 -16.25 1.35 -4.30
CA ALA A 469 -17.30 0.33 -4.33
C ALA A 469 -17.28 -0.48 -5.63
N ALA A 470 -17.01 0.14 -6.78
CA ALA A 470 -16.84 -0.58 -8.05
C ALA A 470 -15.63 -1.53 -8.00
N PHE A 471 -14.51 -1.11 -7.43
CA PHE A 471 -13.37 -2.02 -7.19
C PHE A 471 -13.72 -3.16 -6.24
N ALA A 472 -14.55 -2.91 -5.22
CA ALA A 472 -15.01 -3.95 -4.29
C ALA A 472 -15.91 -4.98 -5.00
N VAL A 473 -16.76 -4.56 -5.95
CA VAL A 473 -17.55 -5.48 -6.80
C VAL A 473 -16.62 -6.40 -7.59
N VAL A 474 -15.57 -5.86 -8.21
CA VAL A 474 -14.58 -6.67 -8.94
C VAL A 474 -13.86 -7.64 -8.00
N THR A 475 -13.47 -7.18 -6.79
CA THR A 475 -12.85 -8.04 -5.78
C THR A 475 -13.77 -9.20 -5.39
N LEU A 476 -15.05 -8.93 -5.18
CA LEU A 476 -16.06 -9.94 -4.88
C LEU A 476 -16.25 -10.93 -6.04
N ALA A 477 -16.32 -10.43 -7.27
CA ALA A 477 -16.45 -11.29 -8.47
C ALA A 477 -15.22 -12.22 -8.62
N LEU A 478 -14.01 -11.70 -8.41
CA LEU A 478 -12.77 -12.49 -8.46
C LEU A 478 -12.72 -13.57 -7.37
N ALA A 479 -13.35 -13.35 -6.21
CA ALA A 479 -13.41 -14.36 -5.14
C ALA A 479 -14.06 -15.68 -5.62
N PHE A 480 -15.05 -15.61 -6.51
CA PHE A 480 -15.68 -16.79 -7.12
C PHE A 480 -14.77 -17.53 -8.12
N GLY A 481 -13.71 -16.90 -8.58
CA GLY A 481 -12.67 -17.53 -9.40
C GLY A 481 -11.74 -18.46 -8.61
N LEU A 482 -11.71 -18.37 -7.27
CA LEU A 482 -10.94 -19.28 -6.43
C LEU A 482 -11.61 -20.65 -6.34
N PRO A 483 -10.83 -21.75 -6.22
CA PRO A 483 -11.37 -23.08 -6.05
C PRO A 483 -12.09 -23.22 -4.69
N ALA A 484 -13.16 -24.00 -4.68
CA ALA A 484 -13.89 -24.30 -3.44
C ALA A 484 -13.02 -25.11 -2.44
N ARG A 485 -12.15 -25.98 -2.95
CA ARG A 485 -11.12 -26.72 -2.18
C ARG A 485 -9.89 -26.87 -3.07
N LEU A 486 -8.70 -26.76 -2.50
CA LEU A 486 -7.48 -27.20 -3.20
C LEU A 486 -7.55 -28.73 -3.33
N ASN A 487 -7.33 -29.24 -4.55
CA ASN A 487 -7.31 -30.67 -4.78
C ASN A 487 -6.17 -31.27 -3.95
N PRO A 488 -6.37 -32.34 -3.14
CA PRO A 488 -5.31 -32.96 -2.35
C PRO A 488 -4.09 -33.40 -3.21
N ARG A 489 -4.28 -33.61 -4.50
CA ARG A 489 -3.21 -33.91 -5.47
C ARG A 489 -2.31 -32.71 -5.82
N GLN A 490 -2.74 -31.48 -5.47
CA GLN A 490 -1.93 -30.26 -5.60
C GLN A 490 -1.16 -29.91 -4.30
N GLN A 491 -1.42 -30.63 -3.21
CA GLN A 491 -0.52 -30.69 -2.05
C GLN A 491 0.69 -31.52 -2.50
N ILE A 492 1.68 -30.83 -3.02
CA ILE A 492 2.90 -31.35 -3.61
C ILE A 492 3.56 -32.33 -2.66
N LYS A 493 3.86 -33.54 -3.17
CA LYS A 493 4.82 -34.45 -2.55
C LYS A 493 6.07 -33.65 -2.18
N PRO A 494 6.60 -33.79 -0.95
CA PRO A 494 7.93 -33.30 -0.64
C PRO A 494 8.91 -34.06 -1.54
N ASP A 495 9.62 -33.33 -2.42
CA ASP A 495 10.85 -33.82 -3.06
C ASP A 495 11.98 -33.84 -2.05
#